data_90e1316568bb9868d83daff889858a6c
#
_entry.id   90e1316568bb9868d83daff889858a6c
#
_cell.length_a   1.000
_cell.length_b   1.000
_cell.length_c   1.000
_cell.angle_alpha   90.00
_cell.angle_beta   90.00
_cell.angle_gamma   90.00
#
_symmetry.space_group_name_H-M   'P 1'
#
loop_
_entity.id
_entity.type
_entity.pdbx_description
1 polymer ?
#
loop_
_entity_poly.entity_id
_entity_poly.type
_entity_poly.pdbx_seq_one_letter_code
_entity_poly.pdbx_strand_id
1 'polypeptide(L)'
;ALAAGVTTLISAGFEEPAYTMDKTYRAFEELPVNLGLQASARTDAPGQIERVIEAGACGLKIHEDWGAYPEIVDAALGQADAHDVAVCLHTDGLNESCELEDTVDAIGGRAVHAYHVEGAGGGHVPDVIGLVREPNVVCSSTTPTIPYGRATAAEHLEMILAVHGGSADVPEDVEAARERIHPATMAAEGPLHDLGAISIVNSDSQGMGRIGETIRRTWQLAHVMKGWAGESADNDNDRVLQYIAKYTIEPARTHGIEREVGSLTPGRLADLVLWRPSHFGVKPELVLKAGHFAWGAIGEGNAT
;
A
#
# COMPACT_ATOMS: atom_id res chain seq x y z
N ALA A 1 -7.04 -12.81 1.13
CA ALA A 1 -7.41 -11.90 0.03
C ALA A 1 -8.86 -12.10 -0.38
N LEU A 2 -9.21 -13.15 -1.10
CA LEU A 2 -10.55 -13.37 -1.69
C LEU A 2 -11.71 -13.27 -0.68
N ALA A 3 -11.58 -13.88 0.51
CA ALA A 3 -12.59 -13.79 1.55
C ALA A 3 -12.87 -12.39 2.06
N ALA A 4 -11.99 -11.44 1.79
CA ALA A 4 -12.14 -10.02 2.08
C ALA A 4 -12.50 -9.17 0.85
N GLY A 5 -12.66 -9.79 -0.32
CA GLY A 5 -12.99 -9.08 -1.57
C GLY A 5 -11.80 -8.54 -2.34
N VAL A 6 -10.57 -8.97 -2.02
CA VAL A 6 -9.36 -8.55 -2.73
C VAL A 6 -9.02 -9.56 -3.83
N THR A 7 -8.97 -9.09 -5.07
CA THR A 7 -8.76 -9.91 -6.27
C THR A 7 -7.42 -9.66 -6.95
N THR A 8 -6.74 -8.58 -6.63
CA THR A 8 -5.42 -8.21 -7.17
C THR A 8 -4.48 -7.83 -6.05
N LEU A 9 -3.27 -8.35 -6.09
CA LEU A 9 -2.20 -8.13 -5.12
C LEU A 9 -0.92 -7.72 -5.84
N ILE A 10 -0.28 -6.67 -5.35
CA ILE A 10 1.08 -6.29 -5.75
C ILE A 10 1.96 -6.44 -4.51
N SER A 11 3.06 -7.19 -4.63
CA SER A 11 4.00 -7.37 -3.53
C SER A 11 4.74 -6.07 -3.21
N ALA A 12 5.16 -5.91 -1.97
CA ALA A 12 5.93 -4.74 -1.52
C ALA A 12 7.44 -5.01 -1.49
N GLY A 13 7.93 -5.71 -2.47
CA GLY A 13 9.34 -6.06 -2.62
C GLY A 13 9.51 -7.57 -2.69
N PHE A 14 10.26 -8.00 -3.67
CA PHE A 14 10.56 -9.38 -3.96
C PHE A 14 12.09 -9.50 -4.11
N GLU A 15 12.69 -10.32 -3.30
CA GLU A 15 14.14 -10.35 -3.17
C GLU A 15 14.81 -11.43 -4.01
N GLU A 16 14.01 -12.22 -4.72
CA GLU A 16 14.52 -13.29 -5.56
C GLU A 16 15.30 -12.73 -6.76
N PRO A 17 16.39 -13.38 -7.16
CA PRO A 17 17.11 -13.00 -8.38
C PRO A 17 16.25 -13.10 -9.64
N ALA A 18 16.55 -12.29 -10.64
CA ALA A 18 15.81 -12.25 -11.90
C ALA A 18 15.54 -13.64 -12.52
N TYR A 19 16.51 -14.56 -12.44
CA TYR A 19 16.36 -15.91 -13.01
C TYR A 19 15.34 -16.80 -12.27
N THR A 20 14.87 -16.42 -11.10
CA THR A 20 13.85 -17.16 -10.34
C THR A 20 12.45 -16.61 -10.52
N MET A 21 12.29 -15.42 -11.10
CA MET A 21 11.01 -14.77 -11.31
C MET A 21 10.00 -15.67 -12.06
N ASP A 22 10.42 -16.32 -13.15
CA ASP A 22 9.58 -17.25 -13.92
C ASP A 22 9.08 -18.42 -13.04
N LYS A 23 9.94 -18.98 -12.20
CA LYS A 23 9.55 -20.07 -11.29
C LYS A 23 8.54 -19.60 -10.26
N THR A 24 8.71 -18.39 -9.74
CA THR A 24 7.81 -17.81 -8.75
C THR A 24 6.45 -17.53 -9.37
N TYR A 25 6.39 -16.93 -10.57
CA TYR A 25 5.12 -16.75 -11.28
C TYR A 25 4.42 -18.07 -11.57
N ARG A 26 5.15 -19.12 -12.00
CA ARG A 26 4.57 -20.46 -12.19
C ARG A 26 4.03 -21.07 -10.91
N ALA A 27 4.65 -20.80 -9.77
CA ALA A 27 4.14 -21.27 -8.48
C ALA A 27 2.81 -20.60 -8.09
N PHE A 28 2.52 -19.44 -8.64
CA PHE A 28 1.27 -18.71 -8.38
C PHE A 28 0.20 -18.89 -9.48
N GLU A 29 0.50 -19.60 -10.56
CA GLU A 29 -0.37 -19.72 -11.74
C GLU A 29 -1.76 -20.29 -11.43
N GLU A 30 -1.86 -21.18 -10.44
CA GLU A 30 -3.13 -21.79 -10.01
C GLU A 30 -3.89 -20.96 -8.98
N LEU A 31 -3.33 -19.85 -8.48
CA LEU A 31 -4.01 -19.03 -7.49
C LEU A 31 -5.10 -18.15 -8.15
N PRO A 32 -6.31 -18.15 -7.61
CA PRO A 32 -7.42 -17.39 -8.19
C PRO A 32 -7.36 -15.89 -7.83
N VAL A 33 -6.17 -15.29 -7.95
CA VAL A 33 -5.91 -13.85 -7.72
C VAL A 33 -4.94 -13.34 -8.79
N ASN A 34 -5.02 -12.06 -9.11
CA ASN A 34 -3.95 -11.42 -9.89
C ASN A 34 -2.79 -11.11 -8.96
N LEU A 35 -1.58 -11.41 -9.39
CA LEU A 35 -0.36 -11.16 -8.65
C LEU A 35 0.63 -10.37 -9.48
N GLY A 36 1.18 -9.31 -8.91
CA GLY A 36 2.33 -8.60 -9.43
C GLY A 36 3.47 -8.63 -8.41
N LEU A 37 4.69 -8.77 -8.89
CA LEU A 37 5.88 -8.78 -8.05
C LEU A 37 6.69 -7.52 -8.31
N GLN A 38 6.92 -6.72 -7.26
CA GLN A 38 7.88 -5.63 -7.30
C GLN A 38 9.24 -6.16 -6.90
N ALA A 39 10.28 -5.84 -7.67
CA ALA A 39 11.64 -6.19 -7.30
C ALA A 39 12.21 -5.19 -6.28
N SER A 40 13.02 -5.67 -5.34
CA SER A 40 13.76 -4.79 -4.43
C SER A 40 14.89 -4.09 -5.20
N ALA A 41 14.85 -2.75 -5.23
CA ALA A 41 15.93 -1.93 -5.79
C ALA A 41 16.99 -1.68 -4.71
N ARG A 42 18.14 -2.35 -4.83
CA ARG A 42 19.23 -2.34 -3.85
C ARG A 42 20.58 -1.95 -4.44
N THR A 43 20.57 -1.42 -5.65
CA THR A 43 21.79 -1.14 -6.39
C THR A 43 21.62 0.11 -7.25
N ASP A 44 22.69 0.81 -7.43
CA ASP A 44 22.84 1.91 -8.38
C ASP A 44 23.24 1.44 -9.79
N ALA A 45 23.36 0.14 -10.01
CA ALA A 45 23.72 -0.44 -11.30
C ALA A 45 22.50 -0.62 -12.21
N PRO A 46 22.26 0.26 -13.21
CA PRO A 46 21.04 0.26 -14.04
C PRO A 46 20.79 -1.08 -14.72
N GLY A 47 21.80 -1.74 -15.25
CA GLY A 47 21.65 -3.04 -15.91
C GLY A 47 21.30 -4.21 -14.98
N GLN A 48 21.36 -4.06 -13.67
CA GLN A 48 20.82 -5.04 -12.73
C GLN A 48 19.33 -4.80 -12.50
N ILE A 49 18.92 -3.54 -12.40
CA ILE A 49 17.52 -3.13 -12.25
C ILE A 49 16.75 -3.52 -13.54
N GLU A 50 17.29 -3.19 -14.70
CA GLU A 50 16.71 -3.56 -16.00
C GLU A 50 16.41 -5.07 -16.10
N ARG A 51 17.37 -5.91 -15.70
CA ARG A 51 17.18 -7.38 -15.74
C ARG A 51 16.03 -7.91 -14.88
N VAL A 52 15.75 -7.31 -13.74
CA VAL A 52 14.61 -7.75 -12.92
C VAL A 52 13.28 -7.27 -13.49
N ILE A 53 13.26 -6.11 -14.13
CA ILE A 53 12.08 -5.62 -14.86
C ILE A 53 11.82 -6.53 -16.07
N GLU A 54 12.83 -6.82 -16.89
CA GLU A 54 12.73 -7.74 -18.04
C GLU A 54 12.31 -9.15 -17.63
N ALA A 55 12.68 -9.59 -16.42
CA ALA A 55 12.27 -10.89 -15.88
C ALA A 55 10.80 -10.90 -15.42
N GLY A 56 10.10 -9.76 -15.42
CA GLY A 56 8.67 -9.65 -15.12
C GLY A 56 8.33 -8.88 -13.84
N ALA A 57 9.27 -8.16 -13.24
CA ALA A 57 8.91 -7.27 -12.14
C ALA A 57 7.96 -6.16 -12.63
N CYS A 58 6.80 -6.02 -11.97
CA CYS A 58 5.79 -5.00 -12.32
C CYS A 58 6.07 -3.65 -11.69
N GLY A 59 7.20 -3.47 -11.03
CA GLY A 59 7.63 -2.26 -10.35
C GLY A 59 8.86 -2.51 -9.49
N LEU A 60 9.31 -1.44 -8.84
CA LEU A 60 10.49 -1.45 -7.98
C LEU A 60 10.10 -1.00 -6.57
N LYS A 61 10.68 -1.64 -5.56
CA LYS A 61 10.54 -1.26 -4.15
C LYS A 61 11.88 -0.80 -3.61
N ILE A 62 11.89 0.37 -3.00
CA ILE A 62 13.02 0.91 -2.26
C ILE A 62 12.67 0.87 -0.77
N HIS A 63 13.63 0.44 0.06
CA HIS A 63 13.47 0.32 1.49
C HIS A 63 14.78 0.72 2.19
N GLU A 64 14.70 1.53 3.24
CA GLU A 64 15.84 2.05 3.98
C GLU A 64 16.71 0.95 4.61
N ASP A 65 16.11 -0.10 5.14
CA ASP A 65 16.84 -1.25 5.72
C ASP A 65 17.86 -1.88 4.76
N TRP A 66 17.70 -1.62 3.47
CA TRP A 66 18.55 -2.18 2.41
C TRP A 66 19.45 -1.12 1.78
N GLY A 67 19.39 0.12 2.26
CA GLY A 67 20.15 1.25 1.76
C GLY A 67 19.41 2.04 0.69
N ALA A 68 18.45 2.87 1.11
CA ALA A 68 17.75 3.82 0.23
C ALA A 68 18.58 5.09 0.03
N TYR A 69 19.79 4.95 -0.56
CA TYR A 69 20.66 6.12 -0.86
C TYR A 69 20.19 6.87 -2.10
N PRO A 70 20.50 8.18 -2.24
CA PRO A 70 20.09 8.99 -3.39
C PRO A 70 20.44 8.37 -4.75
N GLU A 71 21.61 7.72 -4.86
CA GLU A 71 22.07 7.06 -6.09
C GLU A 71 21.21 5.85 -6.43
N ILE A 72 20.74 5.09 -5.44
CA ILE A 72 19.83 3.96 -5.63
C ILE A 72 18.45 4.45 -6.04
N VAL A 73 17.95 5.50 -5.39
CA VAL A 73 16.68 6.15 -5.75
C VAL A 73 16.73 6.66 -7.19
N ASP A 74 17.80 7.34 -7.57
CA ASP A 74 18.00 7.87 -8.92
C ASP A 74 18.06 6.76 -9.97
N ALA A 75 18.84 5.70 -9.72
CA ALA A 75 18.95 4.56 -10.63
C ALA A 75 17.60 3.83 -10.80
N ALA A 76 16.85 3.62 -9.71
CA ALA A 76 15.55 2.99 -9.75
C ALA A 76 14.54 3.82 -10.54
N LEU A 77 14.46 5.12 -10.28
CA LEU A 77 13.56 6.04 -10.97
C LEU A 77 13.91 6.18 -12.44
N GLY A 78 15.21 6.23 -12.77
CA GLY A 78 15.67 6.27 -14.18
C GLY A 78 15.28 5.03 -14.97
N GLN A 79 15.37 3.85 -14.37
CA GLN A 79 14.91 2.59 -15.01
C GLN A 79 13.39 2.50 -15.06
N ALA A 80 12.70 2.96 -14.02
CA ALA A 80 11.24 2.99 -14.00
C ALA A 80 10.68 3.89 -15.12
N ASP A 81 11.25 5.07 -15.30
CA ASP A 81 10.88 5.98 -16.40
C ASP A 81 11.14 5.35 -17.79
N ALA A 82 12.24 4.62 -17.94
CA ALA A 82 12.58 3.95 -19.22
C ALA A 82 11.64 2.77 -19.56
N HIS A 83 11.12 2.08 -18.55
CA HIS A 83 10.32 0.87 -18.72
C HIS A 83 8.83 1.05 -18.35
N ASP A 84 8.40 2.26 -18.00
CA ASP A 84 7.02 2.59 -17.61
C ASP A 84 6.49 1.69 -16.49
N VAL A 85 7.27 1.57 -15.40
CA VAL A 85 6.90 0.80 -14.19
C VAL A 85 6.92 1.70 -12.95
N ALA A 86 6.16 1.32 -11.92
CA ALA A 86 6.08 2.10 -10.69
C ALA A 86 7.33 1.93 -9.81
N VAL A 87 7.74 3.01 -9.13
CA VAL A 87 8.64 2.96 -7.98
C VAL A 87 7.82 3.18 -6.71
N CYS A 88 8.01 2.29 -5.75
CA CYS A 88 7.38 2.37 -4.45
C CYS A 88 8.45 2.55 -3.37
N LEU A 89 8.32 3.61 -2.59
CA LEU A 89 9.27 4.00 -1.55
C LEU A 89 8.68 3.74 -0.17
N HIS A 90 9.41 3.02 0.66
CA HIS A 90 9.19 3.01 2.10
C HIS A 90 9.67 4.35 2.66
N THR A 91 8.81 5.05 3.42
CA THR A 91 9.01 6.47 3.69
C THR A 91 9.60 6.73 5.07
N ASP A 92 10.84 6.32 5.29
CA ASP A 92 11.59 6.59 6.51
C ASP A 92 12.64 7.68 6.35
N GLY A 93 12.55 8.45 5.28
CA GLY A 93 13.69 9.26 4.87
C GLY A 93 14.76 8.39 4.18
N LEU A 94 15.84 9.01 3.76
CA LEU A 94 16.94 8.29 3.14
C LEU A 94 17.77 7.57 4.20
N ASN A 95 17.61 6.25 4.28
CA ASN A 95 18.35 5.38 5.19
C ASN A 95 18.23 5.81 6.67
N GLU A 96 17.06 6.30 7.05
CA GLU A 96 16.71 6.77 8.41
C GLU A 96 17.60 7.89 8.96
N SER A 97 18.34 8.60 8.14
CA SER A 97 19.32 9.59 8.58
C SER A 97 19.20 10.95 7.91
N CYS A 98 18.19 11.16 7.07
CA CYS A 98 17.98 12.37 6.30
C CYS A 98 16.66 13.07 6.66
N GLU A 99 16.59 14.35 6.34
CA GLU A 99 15.38 15.14 6.47
C GLU A 99 14.45 14.92 5.26
N LEU A 100 13.20 15.40 5.36
CA LEU A 100 12.22 15.28 4.28
C LEU A 100 12.70 15.86 2.96
N GLU A 101 13.39 17.01 3.01
CA GLU A 101 13.91 17.69 1.83
C GLU A 101 14.90 16.83 1.05
N ASP A 102 15.72 16.04 1.73
CA ASP A 102 16.68 15.14 1.07
C ASP A 102 15.94 14.04 0.29
N THR A 103 14.82 13.54 0.83
CA THR A 103 13.95 12.59 0.13
C THR A 103 13.29 13.21 -1.09
N VAL A 104 12.77 14.42 -0.97
CA VAL A 104 12.15 15.17 -2.09
C VAL A 104 13.19 15.46 -3.18
N ASP A 105 14.40 15.87 -2.80
CA ASP A 105 15.50 16.14 -3.73
C ASP A 105 15.92 14.84 -4.46
N ALA A 106 16.01 13.71 -3.78
CA ALA A 106 16.35 12.42 -4.40
C ALA A 106 15.27 11.95 -5.39
N ILE A 107 14.00 12.20 -5.10
CA ILE A 107 12.89 11.93 -6.01
C ILE A 107 12.99 12.82 -7.26
N GLY A 108 13.39 14.08 -7.09
CA GLY A 108 13.67 14.99 -8.20
C GLY A 108 12.48 15.27 -9.12
N GLY A 109 11.26 15.34 -8.57
CA GLY A 109 10.02 15.61 -9.31
C GLY A 109 9.50 14.45 -10.16
N ARG A 110 10.11 13.24 -10.08
CA ARG A 110 9.64 12.02 -10.75
C ARG A 110 8.48 11.37 -10.00
N ALA A 111 7.70 10.53 -10.69
CA ALA A 111 6.55 9.85 -10.09
C ALA A 111 6.99 8.75 -9.10
N VAL A 112 6.45 8.79 -7.88
CA VAL A 112 6.73 7.83 -6.82
C VAL A 112 5.46 7.50 -6.05
N HIS A 113 5.33 6.25 -5.63
CA HIS A 113 4.34 5.83 -4.64
C HIS A 113 5.01 5.74 -3.26
N ALA A 114 4.63 6.61 -2.35
CA ALA A 114 5.11 6.62 -0.97
C ALA A 114 4.17 5.82 -0.07
N TYR A 115 4.67 4.74 0.55
CA TYR A 115 3.91 3.91 1.47
C TYR A 115 3.82 4.56 2.87
N HIS A 116 2.77 4.24 3.63
CA HIS A 116 2.57 4.58 5.06
C HIS A 116 3.14 5.95 5.47
N VAL A 117 2.77 6.99 4.72
CA VAL A 117 3.29 8.37 4.90
C VAL A 117 2.98 9.00 6.26
N GLU A 118 2.08 8.43 7.05
CA GLU A 118 1.83 8.87 8.43
C GLU A 118 3.01 8.55 9.38
N GLY A 119 3.97 7.74 8.91
CA GLY A 119 5.21 7.42 9.60
C GLY A 119 5.13 6.24 10.58
N ALA A 120 3.94 5.81 11.01
CA ALA A 120 3.82 4.72 11.99
C ALA A 120 4.20 3.34 11.44
N GLY A 121 4.30 3.20 10.13
CA GLY A 121 4.75 1.98 9.46
C GLY A 121 6.26 1.73 9.54
N GLY A 122 7.01 2.63 10.16
CA GLY A 122 8.45 2.46 10.33
C GLY A 122 9.30 3.72 10.19
N GLY A 123 8.70 4.93 10.15
CA GLY A 123 9.45 6.14 9.88
C GLY A 123 10.10 6.78 11.11
N HIS A 124 11.37 7.15 11.02
CA HIS A 124 12.03 8.03 11.97
C HIS A 124 11.72 9.51 11.76
N VAL A 125 11.38 9.87 10.54
CA VAL A 125 11.20 11.27 10.16
C VAL A 125 9.76 11.68 10.45
N PRO A 126 9.52 12.52 11.49
CA PRO A 126 8.16 12.86 11.94
C PRO A 126 7.39 13.71 10.93
N ASP A 127 8.05 14.30 9.97
CA ASP A 127 7.47 15.17 8.96
C ASP A 127 7.32 14.51 7.58
N VAL A 128 7.64 13.22 7.45
CA VAL A 128 7.50 12.46 6.19
C VAL A 128 6.09 12.55 5.60
N ILE A 129 5.08 12.76 6.42
CA ILE A 129 3.72 13.06 5.98
C ILE A 129 3.65 14.30 5.07
N GLY A 130 4.68 15.16 5.11
CA GLY A 130 4.82 16.31 4.23
C GLY A 130 4.89 15.96 2.75
N LEU A 131 5.24 14.71 2.39
CA LEU A 131 5.20 14.21 1.00
C LEU A 131 3.82 14.34 0.34
N VAL A 132 2.75 14.44 1.11
CA VAL A 132 1.39 14.71 0.56
C VAL A 132 1.27 16.05 -0.17
N ARG A 133 2.26 16.94 -0.05
CA ARG A 133 2.32 18.23 -0.76
C ARG A 133 2.94 18.10 -2.14
N GLU A 134 3.69 17.04 -2.38
CA GLU A 134 4.40 16.84 -3.63
C GLU A 134 3.47 16.31 -4.71
N PRO A 135 3.27 17.05 -5.82
CA PRO A 135 2.25 16.71 -6.83
C PRO A 135 2.58 15.44 -7.63
N ASN A 136 3.83 15.01 -7.59
CA ASN A 136 4.36 13.81 -8.26
C ASN A 136 4.40 12.59 -7.34
N VAL A 137 4.03 12.74 -6.06
CA VAL A 137 4.05 11.64 -5.09
C VAL A 137 2.63 11.15 -4.80
N VAL A 138 2.38 9.88 -5.08
CA VAL A 138 1.15 9.21 -4.68
C VAL A 138 1.32 8.66 -3.27
N CYS A 139 0.52 9.14 -2.33
CA CYS A 139 0.63 8.74 -0.93
C CYS A 139 -0.36 7.66 -0.54
N SER A 140 0.07 6.74 0.30
CA SER A 140 -0.79 5.70 0.87
C SER A 140 -0.62 5.53 2.37
N SER A 141 -1.66 5.00 3.01
CA SER A 141 -1.66 4.51 4.38
C SER A 141 -1.85 3.00 4.42
N THR A 142 -1.53 2.42 5.57
CA THR A 142 -1.68 0.99 5.84
C THR A 142 -2.76 0.71 6.88
N THR A 143 -3.18 -0.54 6.98
CA THR A 143 -4.33 -0.92 7.81
C THR A 143 -4.17 -0.71 9.31
N PRO A 144 -2.99 -0.75 9.95
CA PRO A 144 -2.87 -0.68 11.40
C PRO A 144 -3.35 0.63 12.03
N THR A 145 -3.10 1.76 11.38
CA THR A 145 -3.41 3.10 11.92
C THR A 145 -4.85 3.53 11.69
N ILE A 146 -5.46 3.09 10.60
CA ILE A 146 -6.82 3.49 10.23
C ILE A 146 -7.89 2.58 10.87
N PRO A 147 -9.02 3.13 11.34
CA PRO A 147 -9.40 4.55 11.40
C PRO A 147 -8.99 5.25 12.71
N TYR A 148 -8.23 4.61 13.56
CA TYR A 148 -8.04 5.02 14.95
C TYR A 148 -6.94 6.05 15.15
N GLY A 149 -6.07 6.25 14.15
CA GLY A 149 -4.99 7.23 14.15
C GLY A 149 -4.14 7.13 15.42
N ARG A 150 -3.92 8.23 16.11
CA ARG A 150 -3.09 8.29 17.34
C ARG A 150 -3.53 7.36 18.46
N ALA A 151 -4.77 6.86 18.46
CA ALA A 151 -5.25 5.94 19.48
C ALA A 151 -4.58 4.56 19.40
N THR A 152 -3.94 4.24 18.27
CA THR A 152 -3.18 2.99 18.09
C THR A 152 -1.70 3.11 18.48
N ALA A 153 -1.23 4.28 18.91
CA ALA A 153 0.19 4.52 19.19
C ALA A 153 0.80 3.51 20.19
N ALA A 154 0.04 3.10 21.21
CA ALA A 154 0.51 2.12 22.19
C ALA A 154 0.66 0.71 21.57
N GLU A 155 -0.24 0.32 20.66
CA GLU A 155 -0.15 -0.97 19.96
C GLU A 155 1.03 -0.99 18.97
N HIS A 156 1.36 0.16 18.39
CA HIS A 156 2.47 0.28 17.43
C HIS A 156 3.82 -0.01 18.08
N LEU A 157 4.01 0.30 19.35
CA LEU A 157 5.26 -0.02 20.04
C LEU A 157 5.61 -1.51 19.98
N GLU A 158 4.63 -2.36 20.30
CA GLU A 158 4.82 -3.81 20.24
C GLU A 158 5.01 -4.31 18.80
N MET A 159 4.28 -3.73 17.86
CA MET A 159 4.38 -4.09 16.44
C MET A 159 5.75 -3.72 15.86
N ILE A 160 6.26 -2.52 16.14
CA ILE A 160 7.58 -2.05 15.68
C ILE A 160 8.68 -2.94 16.27
N LEU A 161 8.64 -3.21 17.58
CA LEU A 161 9.58 -4.15 18.20
C LEU A 161 9.58 -5.50 17.49
N ALA A 162 8.40 -6.06 17.24
CA ALA A 162 8.26 -7.38 16.61
C ALA A 162 8.81 -7.42 15.18
N VAL A 163 8.51 -6.42 14.34
CA VAL A 163 8.93 -6.42 12.92
C VAL A 163 10.40 -6.09 12.73
N HIS A 164 11.01 -5.33 13.65
CA HIS A 164 12.44 -5.00 13.61
C HIS A 164 13.31 -5.98 14.44
N GLY A 165 12.72 -7.04 14.98
CA GLY A 165 13.44 -8.04 15.78
C GLY A 165 13.92 -7.53 17.13
N GLY A 166 13.35 -6.43 17.62
CA GLY A 166 13.65 -5.87 18.94
C GLY A 166 12.99 -6.62 20.09
N SER A 167 13.44 -6.37 21.28
CA SER A 167 12.96 -6.99 22.52
C SER A 167 12.44 -5.95 23.51
N ALA A 168 11.25 -6.19 24.06
CA ALA A 168 10.68 -5.36 25.12
C ALA A 168 11.52 -5.40 26.43
N ASP A 169 12.42 -6.39 26.58
CA ASP A 169 13.33 -6.50 27.72
C ASP A 169 14.63 -5.70 27.54
N VAL A 170 14.86 -5.14 26.34
CA VAL A 170 16.02 -4.30 26.01
C VAL A 170 15.59 -2.84 25.94
N PRO A 171 16.02 -1.99 26.91
CA PRO A 171 15.58 -0.59 26.96
C PRO A 171 15.88 0.22 25.68
N GLU A 172 17.02 -0.05 25.06
CA GLU A 172 17.47 0.61 23.83
C GLU A 172 16.55 0.28 22.64
N ASP A 173 16.08 -0.96 22.52
CA ASP A 173 15.12 -1.37 21.49
C ASP A 173 13.78 -0.67 21.68
N VAL A 174 13.35 -0.57 22.95
CA VAL A 174 12.10 0.11 23.31
C VAL A 174 12.18 1.61 23.00
N GLU A 175 13.32 2.25 23.27
CA GLU A 175 13.55 3.66 22.96
C GLU A 175 13.50 3.91 21.45
N ALA A 176 14.27 3.13 20.67
CA ALA A 176 14.28 3.21 19.21
C ALA A 176 12.89 2.98 18.60
N ALA A 177 12.12 2.02 19.13
CA ALA A 177 10.75 1.81 18.68
C ALA A 177 9.81 2.98 19.02
N ARG A 178 10.00 3.65 20.15
CA ARG A 178 9.21 4.82 20.53
C ARG A 178 9.50 6.04 19.67
N GLU A 179 10.74 6.23 19.26
CA GLU A 179 11.15 7.34 18.39
C GLU A 179 10.47 7.27 17.01
N ARG A 180 10.06 6.08 16.58
CA ARG A 180 9.33 5.87 15.33
C ARG A 180 7.82 6.18 15.42
N ILE A 181 7.28 6.48 16.60
CA ILE A 181 5.84 6.68 16.79
C ILE A 181 5.54 8.17 16.94
N HIS A 182 4.84 8.72 15.97
CA HIS A 182 4.49 10.14 15.91
C HIS A 182 2.97 10.36 16.00
N PRO A 183 2.39 10.48 17.22
CA PRO A 183 0.93 10.59 17.38
C PRO A 183 0.29 11.78 16.65
N ALA A 184 1.07 12.83 16.38
CA ALA A 184 0.57 14.00 15.65
C ALA A 184 0.33 13.68 14.16
N THR A 185 1.27 12.99 13.50
CA THR A 185 1.12 12.57 12.10
C THR A 185 0.04 11.50 11.97
N MET A 186 -0.02 10.55 12.91
CA MET A 186 -1.10 9.57 12.98
C MET A 186 -2.49 10.22 13.12
N ALA A 187 -2.59 11.34 13.85
CA ALA A 187 -3.85 12.09 13.97
C ALA A 187 -4.24 12.83 12.68
N ALA A 188 -3.26 13.24 11.87
CA ALA A 188 -3.49 13.94 10.61
C ALA A 188 -3.91 12.98 9.47
N GLU A 189 -3.62 11.69 9.57
CA GLU A 189 -3.87 10.69 8.55
C GLU A 189 -5.33 10.68 8.04
N GLY A 190 -6.28 10.57 8.96
CA GLY A 190 -7.71 10.53 8.61
C GLY A 190 -8.19 11.76 7.85
N PRO A 191 -7.96 12.99 8.34
CA PRO A 191 -8.24 14.22 7.59
C PRO A 191 -7.60 14.28 6.20
N LEU A 192 -6.35 13.86 6.05
CA LEU A 192 -5.65 13.84 4.76
C LEU A 192 -6.26 12.82 3.78
N HIS A 193 -6.75 11.71 4.28
CA HIS A 193 -7.55 10.78 3.47
C HIS A 193 -8.85 11.40 2.98
N ASP A 194 -9.54 12.13 3.83
CA ASP A 194 -10.83 12.74 3.50
C ASP A 194 -10.68 13.90 2.51
N LEU A 195 -9.56 14.64 2.61
CA LEU A 195 -9.16 15.67 1.65
C LEU A 195 -8.64 15.10 0.31
N GLY A 196 -8.37 13.80 0.22
CA GLY A 196 -7.82 13.16 -0.97
C GLY A 196 -6.30 13.24 -1.10
N ALA A 197 -5.61 13.85 -0.15
CA ALA A 197 -4.14 13.98 -0.16
C ALA A 197 -3.44 12.62 0.04
N ILE A 198 -4.05 11.72 0.81
CA ILE A 198 -3.68 10.30 0.85
C ILE A 198 -4.72 9.54 0.02
N SER A 199 -4.31 9.07 -1.15
CA SER A 199 -5.24 8.53 -2.15
C SER A 199 -5.43 7.01 -2.07
N ILE A 200 -4.54 6.27 -1.42
CA ILE A 200 -4.54 4.80 -1.38
C ILE A 200 -4.57 4.29 0.06
N VAL A 201 -5.28 3.19 0.26
CA VAL A 201 -5.17 2.32 1.44
C VAL A 201 -4.63 0.98 0.97
N ASN A 202 -3.46 0.59 1.48
CA ASN A 202 -2.88 -0.72 1.24
C ASN A 202 -2.84 -1.59 2.51
N SER A 203 -2.39 -2.83 2.39
CA SER A 203 -2.50 -3.77 3.50
C SER A 203 -1.32 -3.79 4.43
N ASP A 204 -0.12 -3.61 3.90
CA ASP A 204 1.14 -3.88 4.58
C ASP A 204 1.19 -5.29 5.21
N SER A 205 0.64 -6.27 4.46
CA SER A 205 0.58 -7.66 4.93
C SER A 205 1.97 -8.24 5.08
N GLN A 206 2.21 -8.89 6.22
CA GLN A 206 3.48 -9.46 6.66
C GLN A 206 4.54 -8.43 7.09
N GLY A 207 4.27 -7.14 6.94
CA GLY A 207 4.90 -6.08 7.68
C GLY A 207 4.06 -5.77 8.92
N MET A 208 3.42 -4.60 8.98
CA MET A 208 2.62 -4.21 10.13
C MET A 208 1.09 -4.29 9.91
N GLY A 209 0.61 -4.92 8.83
CA GLY A 209 -0.81 -4.92 8.49
C GLY A 209 -1.39 -6.26 8.03
N ARG A 210 -2.64 -6.21 7.59
CA ARG A 210 -3.43 -7.40 7.24
C ARG A 210 -4.27 -7.16 5.99
N ILE A 211 -4.07 -7.97 4.97
CA ILE A 211 -4.83 -7.90 3.71
C ILE A 211 -6.34 -8.04 3.90
N GLY A 212 -6.76 -8.89 4.84
CA GLY A 212 -8.17 -9.11 5.15
C GLY A 212 -8.88 -7.91 5.77
N GLU A 213 -8.15 -6.86 6.14
CA GLU A 213 -8.68 -5.66 6.78
C GLU A 213 -8.72 -4.44 5.87
N THR A 214 -8.06 -4.47 4.72
CA THR A 214 -7.91 -3.30 3.84
C THR A 214 -9.25 -2.63 3.50
N ILE A 215 -10.18 -3.38 2.94
CA ILE A 215 -11.50 -2.83 2.54
C ILE A 215 -12.29 -2.41 3.78
N ARG A 216 -12.33 -3.26 4.81
CA ARG A 216 -13.07 -2.96 6.04
C ARG A 216 -12.57 -1.70 6.74
N ARG A 217 -11.25 -1.55 6.90
CA ARG A 217 -10.64 -0.37 7.52
C ARG A 217 -10.89 0.89 6.71
N THR A 218 -10.83 0.81 5.40
CA THR A 218 -11.18 1.93 4.53
C THR A 218 -12.60 2.44 4.78
N TRP A 219 -13.58 1.53 4.94
CA TRP A 219 -14.97 1.92 5.23
C TRP A 219 -15.18 2.39 6.67
N GLN A 220 -14.45 1.85 7.61
CA GLN A 220 -14.42 2.37 8.99
C GLN A 220 -13.88 3.80 9.02
N LEU A 221 -12.80 4.08 8.26
CA LEU A 221 -12.26 5.41 8.11
C LEU A 221 -13.28 6.38 7.47
N ALA A 222 -13.93 5.98 6.38
CA ALA A 222 -14.98 6.78 5.75
C ALA A 222 -16.09 7.16 6.73
N HIS A 223 -16.51 6.22 7.57
CA HIS A 223 -17.52 6.45 8.60
C HIS A 223 -17.07 7.44 9.68
N VAL A 224 -15.85 7.27 10.19
CA VAL A 224 -15.27 8.18 11.19
C VAL A 224 -15.13 9.59 10.63
N MET A 225 -14.62 9.72 9.41
CA MET A 225 -14.41 11.02 8.78
C MET A 225 -15.75 11.70 8.42
N LYS A 226 -16.77 10.96 8.04
CA LYS A 226 -18.12 11.51 7.88
C LYS A 226 -18.61 12.18 9.18
N GLY A 227 -18.45 11.49 10.31
CA GLY A 227 -18.82 12.03 11.62
C GLY A 227 -17.99 13.27 12.03
N TRP A 228 -16.75 13.34 11.57
CA TRP A 228 -15.82 14.42 11.87
C TRP A 228 -16.08 15.68 11.04
N ALA A 229 -16.34 15.50 9.74
CA ALA A 229 -16.62 16.61 8.81
C ALA A 229 -18.02 17.23 8.99
N GLY A 230 -18.92 16.55 9.70
CA GLY A 230 -20.33 16.92 9.78
C GLY A 230 -21.13 16.49 8.54
N GLU A 231 -22.44 16.43 8.67
CA GLU A 231 -23.34 16.17 7.54
C GLU A 231 -23.51 17.46 6.72
N SER A 232 -23.07 17.44 5.48
CA SER A 232 -23.17 18.63 4.60
C SER A 232 -23.84 18.38 3.26
N ALA A 233 -24.15 17.15 2.90
CA ALA A 233 -24.70 16.79 1.59
C ALA A 233 -26.01 16.01 1.70
N ASP A 234 -26.85 16.13 0.67
CA ASP A 234 -28.09 15.36 0.53
C ASP A 234 -27.84 13.85 0.37
N ASN A 235 -26.61 13.46 0.04
CA ASN A 235 -26.20 12.07 -0.10
C ASN A 235 -24.67 11.92 0.10
N ASP A 236 -24.19 10.68 0.22
CA ASP A 236 -22.79 10.32 0.44
C ASP A 236 -22.06 9.85 -0.84
N ASN A 237 -22.63 10.06 -2.02
CA ASN A 237 -22.10 9.46 -3.26
C ASN A 237 -20.64 9.85 -3.55
N ASP A 238 -20.28 11.11 -3.38
CA ASP A 238 -18.92 11.58 -3.64
C ASP A 238 -17.93 10.92 -2.68
N ARG A 239 -18.28 10.86 -1.40
CA ARG A 239 -17.47 10.15 -0.38
C ARG A 239 -17.36 8.66 -0.69
N VAL A 240 -18.45 8.01 -1.07
CA VAL A 240 -18.46 6.59 -1.46
C VAL A 240 -17.52 6.35 -2.64
N LEU A 241 -17.59 7.17 -3.68
CA LEU A 241 -16.71 7.05 -4.85
C LEU A 241 -15.24 7.28 -4.49
N GLN A 242 -14.94 8.29 -3.67
CA GLN A 242 -13.59 8.59 -3.21
C GLN A 242 -13.00 7.41 -2.41
N TYR A 243 -13.75 6.85 -1.49
CA TYR A 243 -13.22 5.76 -0.64
C TYR A 243 -13.15 4.41 -1.36
N ILE A 244 -14.05 4.11 -2.31
CA ILE A 244 -13.90 2.95 -3.18
C ILE A 244 -12.64 3.07 -4.03
N ALA A 245 -12.34 4.25 -4.57
CA ALA A 245 -11.18 4.48 -5.41
C ALA A 245 -9.86 4.11 -4.71
N LYS A 246 -9.76 4.32 -3.38
CA LYS A 246 -8.54 4.11 -2.59
C LYS A 246 -7.99 2.68 -2.60
N TYR A 247 -8.80 1.68 -2.88
CA TYR A 247 -8.39 0.28 -2.94
C TYR A 247 -8.76 -0.40 -4.27
N THR A 248 -9.18 0.39 -5.25
CA THR A 248 -9.55 -0.11 -6.59
C THR A 248 -8.78 0.63 -7.69
N ILE A 249 -9.31 1.75 -8.17
CA ILE A 249 -8.74 2.43 -9.34
C ILE A 249 -7.44 3.18 -9.03
N GLU A 250 -7.28 3.76 -7.85
CA GLU A 250 -6.06 4.51 -7.52
C GLU A 250 -4.82 3.61 -7.45
N PRO A 251 -4.82 2.45 -6.72
CA PRO A 251 -3.68 1.54 -6.81
C PRO A 251 -3.50 0.95 -8.22
N ALA A 252 -4.58 0.73 -8.99
CA ALA A 252 -4.44 0.24 -10.36
C ALA A 252 -3.73 1.26 -11.27
N ARG A 253 -4.04 2.55 -11.15
CA ARG A 253 -3.33 3.64 -11.86
C ARG A 253 -1.88 3.74 -11.43
N THR A 254 -1.63 3.69 -10.14
CA THR A 254 -0.27 3.77 -9.59
C THR A 254 0.66 2.68 -10.12
N HIS A 255 0.12 1.50 -10.39
CA HIS A 255 0.87 0.37 -10.95
C HIS A 255 0.71 0.19 -12.47
N GLY A 256 0.08 1.13 -13.18
CA GLY A 256 -0.09 1.09 -14.63
C GLY A 256 -1.00 -0.02 -15.16
N ILE A 257 -1.86 -0.59 -14.30
CA ILE A 257 -2.76 -1.71 -14.65
C ILE A 257 -4.25 -1.32 -14.71
N GLU A 258 -4.55 -0.03 -14.69
CA GLU A 258 -5.92 0.47 -14.70
C GLU A 258 -6.71 0.14 -15.98
N ARG A 259 -6.02 -0.30 -17.03
CA ARG A 259 -6.68 -0.77 -18.26
C ARG A 259 -7.27 -2.17 -18.12
N GLU A 260 -6.75 -2.95 -17.14
CA GLU A 260 -7.15 -4.34 -16.91
C GLU A 260 -8.07 -4.49 -15.69
N VAL A 261 -7.79 -3.76 -14.60
CA VAL A 261 -8.47 -3.89 -13.31
C VAL A 261 -8.82 -2.53 -12.70
N GLY A 262 -9.46 -2.54 -11.54
CA GLY A 262 -9.72 -1.34 -10.73
C GLY A 262 -11.04 -0.64 -11.03
N SER A 263 -11.80 -1.02 -12.07
CA SER A 263 -13.14 -0.47 -12.32
C SER A 263 -14.04 -1.44 -13.07
N LEU A 264 -15.36 -1.16 -13.03
CA LEU A 264 -16.41 -1.91 -13.72
C LEU A 264 -16.64 -1.40 -15.16
N THR A 265 -15.58 -1.10 -15.87
CA THR A 265 -15.65 -0.62 -17.26
C THR A 265 -15.65 -1.80 -18.23
N PRO A 266 -16.52 -1.82 -19.27
CA PRO A 266 -16.48 -2.86 -20.29
C PRO A 266 -15.10 -3.00 -20.94
N GLY A 267 -14.65 -4.24 -21.12
CA GLY A 267 -13.34 -4.57 -21.68
C GLY A 267 -12.26 -4.87 -20.62
N ARG A 268 -12.53 -4.59 -19.33
CA ARG A 268 -11.65 -4.97 -18.23
C ARG A 268 -11.97 -6.34 -17.68
N LEU A 269 -11.07 -6.91 -16.89
CA LEU A 269 -11.29 -8.18 -16.21
C LEU A 269 -12.54 -8.11 -15.32
N ALA A 270 -13.38 -9.13 -15.39
CA ALA A 270 -14.58 -9.26 -14.57
C ALA A 270 -14.23 -9.77 -13.16
N ASP A 271 -13.40 -8.99 -12.47
CA ASP A 271 -13.07 -9.16 -11.05
C ASP A 271 -14.14 -8.43 -10.24
N LEU A 272 -15.15 -9.13 -9.79
CA LEU A 272 -16.35 -8.55 -9.22
C LEU A 272 -16.54 -9.03 -7.79
N VAL A 273 -16.95 -8.11 -6.92
CA VAL A 273 -17.29 -8.42 -5.53
C VAL A 273 -18.74 -8.01 -5.27
N LEU A 274 -19.57 -8.96 -4.85
CA LEU A 274 -20.95 -8.71 -4.48
C LEU A 274 -21.06 -8.60 -2.96
N TRP A 275 -21.72 -7.55 -2.51
CA TRP A 275 -21.93 -7.25 -1.11
C TRP A 275 -23.42 -7.18 -0.77
N ARG A 276 -23.81 -7.70 0.37
CA ARG A 276 -25.08 -7.29 0.98
C ARG A 276 -24.91 -5.88 1.54
N PRO A 277 -25.83 -4.95 1.28
CA PRO A 277 -25.69 -3.57 1.78
C PRO A 277 -25.46 -3.49 3.30
N SER A 278 -26.11 -4.36 4.08
CA SER A 278 -25.93 -4.43 5.54
C SER A 278 -24.54 -4.90 6.00
N HIS A 279 -23.74 -5.48 5.11
CA HIS A 279 -22.40 -6.03 5.38
C HIS A 279 -21.35 -5.48 4.41
N PHE A 280 -21.64 -4.37 3.77
CA PHE A 280 -20.76 -3.75 2.79
C PHE A 280 -19.38 -3.43 3.37
N GLY A 281 -18.34 -3.87 2.68
CA GLY A 281 -16.96 -3.69 3.10
C GLY A 281 -16.49 -4.63 4.24
N VAL A 282 -17.39 -5.40 4.84
CA VAL A 282 -17.05 -6.29 5.97
C VAL A 282 -16.85 -7.72 5.50
N LYS A 283 -17.83 -8.26 4.76
CA LYS A 283 -17.80 -9.64 4.28
C LYS A 283 -18.50 -9.70 2.92
N PRO A 284 -17.79 -10.10 1.86
CA PRO A 284 -18.41 -10.34 0.56
C PRO A 284 -19.43 -11.46 0.65
N GLU A 285 -20.41 -11.43 -0.23
CA GLU A 285 -21.32 -12.54 -0.48
C GLU A 285 -20.75 -13.48 -1.54
N LEU A 286 -20.16 -12.86 -2.58
CA LEU A 286 -19.60 -13.56 -3.72
C LEU A 286 -18.42 -12.79 -4.28
N VAL A 287 -17.36 -13.48 -4.67
CA VAL A 287 -16.23 -12.94 -5.42
C VAL A 287 -16.07 -13.70 -6.72
N LEU A 288 -16.08 -12.95 -7.82
CA LEU A 288 -15.77 -13.46 -9.16
C LEU A 288 -14.37 -12.99 -9.55
N LYS A 289 -13.60 -13.85 -10.15
CA LYS A 289 -12.27 -13.60 -10.70
C LYS A 289 -12.28 -13.89 -12.19
N ALA A 290 -12.05 -12.86 -13.03
CA ALA A 290 -12.17 -12.95 -14.48
C ALA A 290 -13.51 -13.59 -14.93
N GLY A 291 -14.59 -13.28 -14.20
CA GLY A 291 -15.93 -13.84 -14.46
C GLY A 291 -16.19 -15.23 -13.90
N HIS A 292 -15.18 -15.89 -13.33
CA HIS A 292 -15.31 -17.21 -12.72
C HIS A 292 -15.52 -17.11 -11.21
N PHE A 293 -16.22 -18.09 -10.65
CA PHE A 293 -16.48 -18.19 -9.22
C PHE A 293 -15.15 -18.43 -8.47
N ALA A 294 -14.79 -17.54 -7.58
CA ALA A 294 -13.54 -17.63 -6.80
C ALA A 294 -13.76 -17.81 -5.31
N TRP A 295 -14.80 -17.19 -4.76
CA TRP A 295 -15.15 -17.33 -3.34
C TRP A 295 -16.63 -17.00 -3.11
N GLY A 296 -17.25 -17.65 -2.13
CA GLY A 296 -18.61 -17.36 -1.69
C GLY A 296 -18.84 -17.75 -0.24
N ALA A 297 -19.90 -17.18 0.38
CA ALA A 297 -20.28 -17.52 1.73
C ALA A 297 -20.80 -18.97 1.81
N ILE A 298 -20.48 -19.66 2.90
CA ILE A 298 -21.02 -21.02 3.16
C ILE A 298 -22.55 -20.98 3.15
N GLY A 299 -23.15 -21.91 2.39
CA GLY A 299 -24.61 -22.02 2.27
C GLY A 299 -25.18 -21.48 0.97
N GLU A 300 -24.40 -20.77 0.16
CA GLU A 300 -24.79 -20.46 -1.23
C GLU A 300 -24.65 -21.72 -2.09
N GLY A 301 -25.75 -22.15 -2.71
CA GLY A 301 -25.72 -23.28 -3.63
C GLY A 301 -24.74 -23.00 -4.78
N ASN A 302 -23.78 -23.85 -5.01
CA ASN A 302 -22.66 -23.73 -5.95
C ASN A 302 -21.47 -22.88 -5.49
N ALA A 303 -21.41 -22.49 -4.22
CA ALA A 303 -20.23 -21.86 -3.61
C ALA A 303 -19.20 -22.93 -3.19
N THR A 304 -18.70 -23.72 -4.11
CA THR A 304 -17.70 -24.76 -3.85
C THR A 304 -16.42 -24.50 -4.61
#